data_9d524450ca83d57012a185f66472210f
#
_entry.id   9d524450ca83d57012a185f66472210f
#
_cell.length_a   1.000
_cell.length_b   1.000
_cell.length_c   1.000
_cell.angle_alpha   90.00
_cell.angle_beta   90.00
_cell.angle_gamma   90.00
#
_symmetry.space_group_name_H-M   'P 1'
#
loop_
_entity.id
_entity.type
_entity.pdbx_description
1 polymer ?
#
loop_
_entity_poly.entity_id
_entity_poly.type
_entity_poly.pdbx_seq_one_letter_code
_entity_poly.pdbx_strand_id
1 'polypeptide(L)'
;MKIKEDINKYIFRGYDIRGVVDKDIDVDTAYTIGLGFGSKLYELGKSSCVVGHDNRISSPDLHQALIQGLIETGINVIDLGLCTTPMYYFACIDLKIDSGIMITASHNPKDENGFKFAFTNYDNAKGKEIEDFYEYIVAGNFHYGKGSITKKNVKEDYIKALTDNLSFGKRRVKVVLDPGNGTTSILLNDVFKRVNVDYFIINGESDGTFPNHHPDPSIESNLSELKQTVIEKNYDVGLAFDGDGDRVGVISN
;
A
#
# COMPACT_ATOMS: atom_id res chain seq x y z
N MET A 1 -0.01 10.51 21.51
CA MET A 1 0.43 9.12 21.28
C MET A 1 1.45 8.75 22.33
N LYS A 2 1.55 7.49 22.66
CA LYS A 2 2.50 6.98 23.67
C LYS A 2 3.36 5.90 23.04
N ILE A 3 4.58 5.76 23.56
CA ILE A 3 5.42 4.62 23.19
C ILE A 3 4.75 3.35 23.71
N LYS A 4 4.56 2.37 22.83
CA LYS A 4 4.01 1.07 23.16
C LYS A 4 5.14 0.14 23.59
N GLU A 5 5.20 -0.18 24.89
CA GLU A 5 6.27 -1.03 25.45
C GLU A 5 6.04 -2.52 25.18
N ASP A 6 4.77 -2.95 25.04
CA ASP A 6 4.35 -4.34 24.88
C ASP A 6 3.91 -4.69 23.44
N ILE A 7 4.72 -4.30 22.45
CA ILE A 7 4.42 -4.63 21.06
C ILE A 7 4.47 -6.15 20.86
N ASN A 8 3.40 -6.69 20.28
CA ASN A 8 3.27 -8.11 19.99
C ASN A 8 4.31 -8.55 18.94
N LYS A 9 5.24 -9.43 19.33
CA LYS A 9 6.29 -9.94 18.43
C LYS A 9 5.72 -10.64 17.18
N TYR A 10 4.58 -11.30 17.31
CA TYR A 10 3.97 -12.09 16.22
C TYR A 10 3.42 -11.25 15.06
N ILE A 11 3.31 -9.91 15.22
CA ILE A 11 2.97 -9.04 14.09
C ILE A 11 4.15 -8.85 13.13
N PHE A 12 5.39 -9.03 13.58
CA PHE A 12 6.62 -8.96 12.76
C PHE A 12 6.80 -10.28 12.01
N ARG A 13 6.29 -10.33 10.77
CA ARG A 13 6.26 -11.54 9.94
C ARG A 13 7.46 -11.60 9.01
N GLY A 14 7.52 -12.60 8.13
CA GLY A 14 8.68 -12.82 7.25
C GLY A 14 8.95 -11.73 6.22
N TYR A 15 7.94 -10.89 5.87
CA TYR A 15 8.05 -9.88 4.80
C TYR A 15 7.44 -8.52 5.15
N ASP A 16 6.79 -8.39 6.28
CA ASP A 16 6.08 -7.19 6.71
C ASP A 16 5.65 -7.28 8.17
N ILE A 17 5.01 -6.21 8.64
CA ILE A 17 4.33 -6.18 9.93
C ILE A 17 2.84 -6.25 9.66
N ARG A 18 2.11 -7.21 10.26
CA ARG A 18 0.65 -7.35 10.12
C ARG A 18 0.00 -7.82 11.41
N GLY A 19 -1.18 -7.27 11.70
CA GLY A 19 -1.99 -7.68 12.85
C GLY A 19 -3.41 -7.17 12.76
N VAL A 20 -4.24 -7.65 13.68
CA VAL A 20 -5.62 -7.22 13.85
C VAL A 20 -5.64 -5.83 14.50
N VAL A 21 -6.38 -4.91 13.89
CA VAL A 21 -6.51 -3.53 14.39
C VAL A 21 -7.19 -3.53 15.75
N ASP A 22 -6.79 -2.62 16.63
CA ASP A 22 -7.22 -2.46 18.03
C ASP A 22 -6.87 -3.64 18.96
N LYS A 23 -6.35 -4.73 18.42
CA LYS A 23 -5.87 -5.86 19.21
C LYS A 23 -4.35 -5.97 19.17
N ASP A 24 -3.78 -6.02 17.99
CA ASP A 24 -2.34 -6.21 17.76
C ASP A 24 -1.67 -4.91 17.28
N ILE A 25 -2.39 -4.10 16.52
CA ILE A 25 -1.94 -2.83 15.93
C ILE A 25 -2.94 -1.74 16.26
N ASP A 26 -2.47 -0.69 16.91
CA ASP A 26 -3.18 0.53 17.22
C ASP A 26 -2.34 1.77 16.87
N VAL A 27 -2.85 2.96 17.15
CA VAL A 27 -2.14 4.22 16.87
C VAL A 27 -0.83 4.36 17.67
N ASP A 28 -0.76 3.81 18.88
CA ASP A 28 0.46 3.85 19.70
C ASP A 28 1.51 2.85 19.15
N THR A 29 1.08 1.72 18.61
CA THR A 29 1.94 0.79 17.84
C THR A 29 2.51 1.47 16.61
N ALA A 30 1.66 2.13 15.79
CA ALA A 30 2.10 2.82 14.57
C ALA A 30 3.07 3.97 14.90
N TYR A 31 2.80 4.74 15.93
CA TYR A 31 3.68 5.80 16.42
C TYR A 31 5.06 5.25 16.84
N THR A 32 5.07 4.15 17.58
CA THR A 32 6.31 3.51 18.07
C THR A 32 7.12 2.92 16.92
N ILE A 33 6.46 2.31 15.92
CA ILE A 33 7.09 1.87 14.67
C ILE A 33 7.71 3.08 13.95
N GLY A 34 7.01 4.22 13.90
CA GLY A 34 7.51 5.47 13.32
C GLY A 34 8.79 5.97 14.02
N LEU A 35 8.81 5.98 15.35
CA LEU A 35 10.01 6.32 16.13
C LEU A 35 11.16 5.36 15.84
N GLY A 36 10.91 4.05 15.84
CA GLY A 36 11.92 3.03 15.56
C GLY A 36 12.47 3.14 14.14
N PHE A 37 11.60 3.26 13.14
CA PHE A 37 12.00 3.37 11.75
C PHE A 37 12.79 4.65 11.47
N GLY A 38 12.31 5.80 11.96
CA GLY A 38 13.01 7.07 11.81
C GLY A 38 14.37 7.09 12.50
N SER A 39 14.47 6.50 13.70
CA SER A 39 15.76 6.35 14.42
C SER A 39 16.74 5.49 13.62
N LYS A 40 16.25 4.40 13.03
CA LYS A 40 17.06 3.53 12.17
C LYS A 40 17.53 4.25 10.90
N LEU A 41 16.67 5.06 10.28
CA LEU A 41 17.07 5.90 9.14
C LEU A 41 18.14 6.91 9.52
N TYR A 42 18.02 7.55 10.70
CA TYR A 42 19.01 8.48 11.20
C TYR A 42 20.38 7.80 11.38
N GLU A 43 20.44 6.60 11.98
CA GLU A 43 21.66 5.80 12.09
C GLU A 43 22.30 5.46 10.73
N LEU A 44 21.45 5.25 9.70
CA LEU A 44 21.89 5.00 8.32
C LEU A 44 22.28 6.29 7.57
N GLY A 45 22.28 7.45 8.24
CA GLY A 45 22.63 8.74 7.63
C GLY A 45 21.58 9.28 6.67
N LYS A 46 20.34 8.79 6.75
CA LYS A 46 19.20 9.24 5.92
C LYS A 46 18.45 10.37 6.62
N SER A 47 17.90 11.28 5.82
CA SER A 47 17.16 12.45 6.31
C SER A 47 15.70 12.51 5.84
N SER A 48 15.27 11.58 4.99
CA SER A 48 13.92 11.58 4.44
C SER A 48 13.42 10.17 4.13
N CYS A 49 12.09 10.00 4.09
CA CYS A 49 11.42 8.78 3.65
C CYS A 49 10.08 9.11 2.98
N VAL A 50 9.56 8.15 2.21
CA VAL A 50 8.24 8.21 1.59
C VAL A 50 7.24 7.43 2.44
N VAL A 51 6.03 7.97 2.65
CA VAL A 51 4.94 7.29 3.37
C VAL A 51 3.66 7.37 2.56
N GLY A 52 2.96 6.24 2.45
CA GLY A 52 1.64 6.14 1.85
C GLY A 52 0.76 5.14 2.60
N HIS A 53 -0.53 5.12 2.27
CA HIS A 53 -1.47 4.17 2.86
C HIS A 53 -2.54 3.71 1.87
N ASP A 54 -3.07 2.51 2.09
CA ASP A 54 -4.21 1.96 1.36
C ASP A 54 -5.56 2.55 1.84
N ASN A 55 -6.68 2.04 1.29
CA ASN A 55 -8.01 2.55 1.59
C ASN A 55 -8.70 1.90 2.80
N ARG A 56 -8.03 1.05 3.58
CA ARG A 56 -8.61 0.46 4.80
C ARG A 56 -9.04 1.54 5.78
N ILE A 57 -10.13 1.29 6.50
CA ILE A 57 -10.72 2.26 7.44
C ILE A 57 -9.70 2.73 8.49
N SER A 58 -8.84 1.83 8.95
CA SER A 58 -7.82 2.15 9.97
C SER A 58 -6.57 2.84 9.41
N SER A 59 -6.36 2.82 8.09
CA SER A 59 -5.12 3.31 7.48
C SER A 59 -4.85 4.79 7.73
N PRO A 60 -5.84 5.72 7.68
CA PRO A 60 -5.58 7.13 7.94
C PRO A 60 -5.07 7.42 9.36
N ASP A 61 -5.63 6.78 10.39
CA ASP A 61 -5.22 7.01 11.77
C ASP A 61 -3.83 6.43 12.05
N LEU A 62 -3.55 5.22 11.56
CA LEU A 62 -2.22 4.60 11.64
C LEU A 62 -1.17 5.42 10.89
N HIS A 63 -1.52 5.97 9.72
CA HIS A 63 -0.67 6.82 8.90
C HIS A 63 -0.30 8.12 9.64
N GLN A 64 -1.27 8.79 10.24
CA GLN A 64 -1.00 10.00 11.01
C GLN A 64 -0.08 9.72 12.21
N ALA A 65 -0.31 8.61 12.91
CA ALA A 65 0.49 8.22 14.06
C ALA A 65 1.93 7.85 13.66
N LEU A 66 2.10 7.08 12.58
CA LEU A 66 3.40 6.74 12.03
C LEU A 66 4.21 7.98 11.64
N ILE A 67 3.60 8.90 10.91
CA ILE A 67 4.25 10.15 10.49
C ILE A 67 4.68 10.98 11.70
N GLN A 68 3.85 11.05 12.75
CA GLN A 68 4.22 11.76 13.96
C GLN A 68 5.49 11.17 14.58
N GLY A 69 5.58 9.84 14.70
CA GLY A 69 6.79 9.18 15.19
C GLY A 69 8.02 9.49 14.31
N LEU A 70 7.88 9.43 13.00
CA LEU A 70 8.95 9.73 12.05
C LEU A 70 9.51 11.15 12.19
N ILE A 71 8.65 12.17 12.22
CA ILE A 71 9.11 13.57 12.30
C ILE A 71 9.75 13.90 13.64
N GLU A 72 9.34 13.22 14.72
CA GLU A 72 9.96 13.37 16.04
C GLU A 72 11.37 12.79 16.11
N THR A 73 11.79 11.98 15.14
CA THR A 73 13.19 11.53 14.98
C THR A 73 14.03 12.43 14.08
N GLY A 74 13.48 13.53 13.55
CA GLY A 74 14.21 14.42 12.64
C GLY A 74 14.12 14.01 11.15
N ILE A 75 13.37 12.97 10.81
CA ILE A 75 13.18 12.52 9.43
C ILE A 75 12.11 13.36 8.73
N ASN A 76 12.43 13.84 7.51
CA ASN A 76 11.48 14.54 6.66
C ASN A 76 10.62 13.51 5.90
N VAL A 77 9.31 13.64 6.03
CA VAL A 77 8.35 12.71 5.42
C VAL A 77 7.79 13.30 4.14
N ILE A 78 7.91 12.55 3.05
CA ILE A 78 7.14 12.80 1.81
C ILE A 78 5.86 11.98 1.92
N ASP A 79 4.77 12.67 2.21
CA ASP A 79 3.46 12.09 2.45
C ASP A 79 2.67 11.99 1.13
N LEU A 80 2.41 10.77 0.68
CA LEU A 80 1.60 10.47 -0.51
C LEU A 80 0.09 10.40 -0.19
N GLY A 81 -0.27 10.24 1.09
CA GLY A 81 -1.64 9.95 1.50
C GLY A 81 -2.15 8.62 0.92
N LEU A 82 -3.40 8.61 0.51
CA LEU A 82 -4.04 7.43 -0.13
C LEU A 82 -3.39 7.12 -1.48
N CYS A 83 -2.76 5.97 -1.58
CA CYS A 83 -2.13 5.50 -2.82
C CYS A 83 -2.11 3.96 -2.87
N THR A 84 -1.95 3.40 -4.07
CA THR A 84 -1.68 1.97 -4.21
C THR A 84 -0.22 1.65 -3.86
N THR A 85 0.06 0.42 -3.48
CA THR A 85 1.44 -0.03 -3.22
C THR A 85 2.36 0.19 -4.44
N PRO A 86 1.96 -0.08 -5.69
CA PRO A 86 2.77 0.28 -6.86
C PRO A 86 3.00 1.79 -7.03
N MET A 87 2.04 2.65 -6.69
CA MET A 87 2.27 4.11 -6.68
C MET A 87 3.32 4.51 -5.66
N TYR A 88 3.30 3.90 -4.47
CA TYR A 88 4.31 4.12 -3.44
C TYR A 88 5.72 3.74 -3.96
N TYR A 89 5.88 2.56 -4.57
CA TYR A 89 7.17 2.17 -5.16
C TYR A 89 7.62 3.11 -6.28
N PHE A 90 6.69 3.50 -7.16
CA PHE A 90 6.97 4.48 -8.20
C PHE A 90 7.47 5.81 -7.59
N ALA A 91 6.80 6.32 -6.57
CA ALA A 91 7.20 7.56 -5.90
C ALA A 91 8.60 7.47 -5.27
N CYS A 92 8.93 6.35 -4.62
CA CYS A 92 10.27 6.12 -4.07
C CYS A 92 11.35 6.23 -5.16
N ILE A 93 11.13 5.59 -6.30
CA ILE A 93 12.07 5.59 -7.44
C ILE A 93 12.16 6.98 -8.10
N ASP A 94 11.02 7.60 -8.40
CA ASP A 94 10.93 8.91 -9.07
C ASP A 94 11.57 10.03 -8.24
N LEU A 95 11.31 10.02 -6.93
CA LEU A 95 11.88 10.99 -5.99
C LEU A 95 13.31 10.65 -5.54
N LYS A 96 13.83 9.48 -5.93
CA LYS A 96 15.15 8.96 -5.53
C LYS A 96 15.31 8.88 -4.00
N ILE A 97 14.26 8.48 -3.31
CA ILE A 97 14.22 8.24 -1.87
C ILE A 97 14.02 6.75 -1.68
N ASP A 98 15.07 6.04 -1.32
CA ASP A 98 15.14 4.58 -1.28
C ASP A 98 14.64 3.96 0.03
N SER A 99 14.03 4.76 0.88
CA SER A 99 13.46 4.36 2.17
C SER A 99 12.03 4.85 2.33
N GLY A 100 11.19 4.06 2.97
CA GLY A 100 9.81 4.45 3.22
C GLY A 100 8.94 3.35 3.81
N ILE A 101 7.70 3.68 4.06
CA ILE A 101 6.69 2.78 4.63
C ILE A 101 5.37 2.92 3.85
N MET A 102 4.80 1.79 3.45
CA MET A 102 3.44 1.67 2.94
C MET A 102 2.57 0.98 3.98
N ILE A 103 1.51 1.67 4.43
CA ILE A 103 0.53 1.14 5.39
C ILE A 103 -0.52 0.38 4.62
N THR A 104 -0.53 -0.93 4.78
CA THR A 104 -1.42 -1.86 4.09
C THR A 104 -1.37 -3.24 4.71
N ALA A 105 -2.45 -3.99 4.58
CA ALA A 105 -2.46 -5.43 4.79
C ALA A 105 -2.75 -6.20 3.49
N SER A 106 -2.61 -5.54 2.30
CA SER A 106 -2.79 -6.15 0.98
C SER A 106 -4.17 -6.86 0.88
N HIS A 107 -4.18 -8.18 0.74
CA HIS A 107 -5.37 -9.01 0.62
C HIS A 107 -5.87 -9.60 1.95
N ASN A 108 -5.34 -9.20 3.10
CA ASN A 108 -5.82 -9.70 4.39
C ASN A 108 -7.23 -9.19 4.72
N PRO A 109 -7.96 -9.81 5.66
CA PRO A 109 -9.27 -9.35 6.11
C PRO A 109 -9.32 -7.87 6.46
N LYS A 110 -10.51 -7.26 6.37
CA LYS A 110 -10.71 -5.81 6.54
C LYS A 110 -10.34 -5.27 7.93
N ASP A 111 -10.36 -6.12 8.94
CA ASP A 111 -10.01 -5.86 10.32
C ASP A 111 -8.51 -5.96 10.61
N GLU A 112 -7.71 -6.37 9.63
CA GLU A 112 -6.26 -6.36 9.72
C GLU A 112 -5.66 -5.12 9.02
N ASN A 113 -4.48 -4.69 9.50
CA ASN A 113 -3.64 -3.70 8.84
C ASN A 113 -2.15 -4.03 9.05
N GLY A 114 -1.25 -3.24 8.46
CA GLY A 114 0.16 -3.53 8.58
C GLY A 114 1.07 -2.50 7.91
N PHE A 115 2.36 -2.83 7.85
CA PHE A 115 3.40 -1.95 7.34
C PHE A 115 4.37 -2.75 6.47
N LYS A 116 4.46 -2.41 5.18
CA LYS A 116 5.56 -2.78 4.29
C LYS A 116 6.59 -1.66 4.35
N PHE A 117 7.87 -1.95 4.55
CA PHE A 117 8.87 -0.91 4.69
C PHE A 117 10.22 -1.28 4.09
N ALA A 118 10.97 -0.28 3.67
CA ALA A 118 12.31 -0.40 3.15
C ALA A 118 13.22 0.60 3.85
N PHE A 119 14.34 0.15 4.38
CA PHE A 119 15.37 1.04 4.96
C PHE A 119 16.29 1.59 3.90
N THR A 120 16.61 0.80 2.87
CA THR A 120 17.58 1.13 1.82
C THR A 120 17.21 0.43 0.50
N ASN A 121 17.78 0.93 -0.59
CA ASN A 121 17.81 0.28 -1.90
C ASN A 121 16.43 -0.06 -2.51
N TYR A 122 15.36 0.58 -2.06
CA TYR A 122 13.97 0.31 -2.52
C TYR A 122 13.52 -1.15 -2.26
N ASP A 123 14.26 -1.92 -1.46
CA ASP A 123 13.96 -3.33 -1.17
C ASP A 123 13.20 -3.45 0.16
N ASN A 124 12.05 -4.07 0.14
CA ASN A 124 11.27 -4.29 1.36
C ASN A 124 12.03 -5.18 2.33
N ALA A 125 11.98 -4.80 3.60
CA ALA A 125 12.54 -5.56 4.70
C ALA A 125 11.96 -6.99 4.73
N LYS A 126 12.82 -7.97 5.03
CA LYS A 126 12.46 -9.39 5.07
C LYS A 126 13.32 -10.19 6.03
N GLY A 127 12.74 -11.27 6.53
CA GLY A 127 13.45 -12.25 7.37
C GLY A 127 14.12 -11.57 8.57
N LYS A 128 15.43 -11.76 8.67
CA LYS A 128 16.23 -11.24 9.80
C LYS A 128 16.15 -9.73 9.98
N GLU A 129 15.99 -8.96 8.91
CA GLU A 129 15.89 -7.50 8.99
C GLU A 129 14.63 -7.05 9.77
N ILE A 130 13.52 -7.79 9.61
CA ILE A 130 12.27 -7.54 10.37
C ILE A 130 12.45 -7.97 11.84
N GLU A 131 13.12 -9.10 12.09
CA GLU A 131 13.42 -9.55 13.45
C GLU A 131 14.33 -8.56 14.18
N ASP A 132 15.40 -8.10 13.54
CA ASP A 132 16.33 -7.11 14.08
C ASP A 132 15.61 -5.77 14.33
N PHE A 133 14.65 -5.41 13.49
CA PHE A 133 13.84 -4.20 13.67
C PHE A 133 12.90 -4.32 14.88
N TYR A 134 12.32 -5.49 15.12
CA TYR A 134 11.55 -5.74 16.35
C TYR A 134 12.41 -5.54 17.59
N GLU A 135 13.58 -6.18 17.66
CA GLU A 135 14.49 -6.06 18.80
C GLU A 135 14.97 -4.60 19.00
N TYR A 136 15.17 -3.87 17.90
CA TYR A 136 15.51 -2.44 17.94
C TYR A 136 14.39 -1.60 18.56
N ILE A 137 13.14 -1.84 18.21
CA ILE A 137 11.98 -1.15 18.78
C ILE A 137 11.84 -1.46 20.27
N VAL A 138 11.96 -2.72 20.66
CA VAL A 138 11.84 -3.17 22.07
C VAL A 138 12.96 -2.58 22.93
N ALA A 139 14.16 -2.39 22.38
CA ALA A 139 15.25 -1.72 23.10
C ALA A 139 14.93 -0.27 23.45
N GLY A 140 14.03 0.40 22.72
CA GLY A 140 13.51 1.73 23.05
C GLY A 140 14.52 2.88 22.95
N ASN A 141 15.70 2.66 22.34
CA ASN A 141 16.76 3.66 22.21
C ASN A 141 16.49 4.56 21.00
N PHE A 142 15.41 5.35 21.05
CA PHE A 142 15.02 6.19 19.91
C PHE A 142 15.85 7.47 19.84
N HIS A 143 16.20 7.86 18.61
CA HIS A 143 16.72 9.19 18.34
C HIS A 143 15.58 10.20 18.34
N TYR A 144 15.84 11.43 18.81
CA TYR A 144 14.87 12.51 18.79
C TYR A 144 15.42 13.72 18.04
N GLY A 145 14.58 14.30 17.21
CA GLY A 145 14.91 15.43 16.37
C GLY A 145 13.66 16.18 15.93
N LYS A 146 13.77 16.98 14.89
CA LYS A 146 12.65 17.74 14.33
C LYS A 146 12.66 17.62 12.81
N GLY A 147 11.81 16.76 12.28
CA GLY A 147 11.54 16.59 10.86
C GLY A 147 10.37 17.45 10.36
N SER A 148 10.05 17.29 9.11
CA SER A 148 8.97 18.01 8.43
C SER A 148 8.09 17.05 7.62
N ILE A 149 6.91 17.52 7.20
CA ILE A 149 6.00 16.80 6.32
C ILE A 149 5.83 17.60 5.04
N THR A 150 5.98 16.94 3.89
CA THR A 150 5.67 17.50 2.57
C THR A 150 4.68 16.59 1.87
N LYS A 151 3.48 17.06 1.59
CA LYS A 151 2.49 16.32 0.81
C LYS A 151 2.87 16.30 -0.66
N LYS A 152 2.83 15.13 -1.29
CA LYS A 152 3.15 14.95 -2.71
C LYS A 152 2.08 14.09 -3.38
N ASN A 153 1.43 14.64 -4.38
CA ASN A 153 0.55 13.87 -5.26
C ASN A 153 1.34 13.35 -6.46
N VAL A 154 1.43 12.04 -6.61
CA VAL A 154 2.17 11.37 -7.70
C VAL A 154 1.24 10.67 -8.69
N LYS A 155 -0.08 10.78 -8.51
CA LYS A 155 -1.08 10.04 -9.29
C LYS A 155 -0.92 10.27 -10.79
N GLU A 156 -0.83 11.53 -11.20
CA GLU A 156 -0.74 11.90 -12.61
C GLU A 156 0.57 11.42 -13.26
N ASP A 157 1.69 11.57 -12.56
CA ASP A 157 3.00 11.12 -13.03
C ASP A 157 3.06 9.58 -13.13
N TYR A 158 2.44 8.88 -12.15
CA TYR A 158 2.31 7.43 -12.19
C TYR A 158 1.45 6.95 -13.37
N ILE A 159 0.29 7.59 -13.61
CA ILE A 159 -0.57 7.25 -14.75
C ILE A 159 0.17 7.45 -16.08
N LYS A 160 0.92 8.53 -16.23
CA LYS A 160 1.77 8.75 -17.41
C LYS A 160 2.82 7.66 -17.56
N ALA A 161 3.53 7.31 -16.48
CA ALA A 161 4.53 6.24 -16.52
C ALA A 161 3.93 4.89 -16.97
N LEU A 162 2.68 4.60 -16.58
CA LEU A 162 1.95 3.40 -17.01
C LEU A 162 1.53 3.45 -18.48
N THR A 163 1.15 4.62 -19.01
CA THR A 163 0.42 4.71 -20.28
C THR A 163 1.25 5.22 -21.45
N ASP A 164 2.25 6.08 -21.22
CA ASP A 164 2.96 6.78 -22.31
C ASP A 164 3.76 5.84 -23.23
N ASN A 165 4.19 4.69 -22.74
CA ASN A 165 4.96 3.70 -23.50
C ASN A 165 4.13 2.50 -23.97
N LEU A 166 2.81 2.50 -23.75
CA LEU A 166 1.95 1.42 -24.20
C LEU A 166 1.59 1.58 -25.68
N SER A 167 1.76 0.51 -26.45
CA SER A 167 1.26 0.44 -27.84
C SER A 167 0.27 -0.70 -27.95
N PHE A 168 -0.89 -0.41 -28.50
CA PHE A 168 -1.94 -1.40 -28.73
C PHE A 168 -2.03 -1.76 -30.21
N GLY A 169 -2.37 -3.03 -30.49
CA GLY A 169 -2.68 -3.48 -31.84
C GLY A 169 -3.97 -2.84 -32.39
N LYS A 170 -4.33 -3.19 -33.63
CA LYS A 170 -5.54 -2.68 -34.30
C LYS A 170 -6.85 -3.17 -33.63
N ARG A 171 -6.81 -4.36 -33.02
CA ARG A 171 -7.97 -4.91 -32.30
C ARG A 171 -8.15 -4.19 -30.98
N ARG A 172 -9.34 -3.66 -30.76
CA ARG A 172 -9.72 -3.08 -29.49
C ARG A 172 -10.18 -4.20 -28.54
N VAL A 173 -9.44 -4.42 -27.47
CA VAL A 173 -9.74 -5.45 -26.47
C VAL A 173 -10.82 -4.92 -25.52
N LYS A 174 -11.73 -5.80 -25.10
CA LYS A 174 -12.78 -5.50 -24.12
C LYS A 174 -12.41 -6.09 -22.77
N VAL A 175 -12.31 -5.25 -21.74
CA VAL A 175 -11.80 -5.64 -20.43
C VAL A 175 -12.81 -5.31 -19.32
N VAL A 176 -13.15 -6.30 -18.50
CA VAL A 176 -13.84 -6.04 -17.23
C VAL A 176 -12.81 -5.86 -16.11
N LEU A 177 -12.95 -4.82 -15.33
CA LEU A 177 -12.03 -4.47 -14.23
C LEU A 177 -12.75 -4.62 -12.90
N ASP A 178 -12.15 -5.34 -11.97
CA ASP A 178 -12.67 -5.57 -10.63
C ASP A 178 -11.61 -5.21 -9.58
N PRO A 179 -11.64 -4.00 -9.04
CA PRO A 179 -10.76 -3.63 -7.94
C PRO A 179 -11.24 -4.15 -6.56
N GLY A 180 -12.37 -4.85 -6.49
CA GLY A 180 -12.94 -5.35 -5.22
C GLY A 180 -13.12 -4.26 -4.16
N ASN A 181 -13.52 -3.03 -4.57
CA ASN A 181 -13.57 -1.84 -3.70
C ASN A 181 -12.21 -1.42 -3.10
N GLY A 182 -11.12 -2.05 -3.53
CA GLY A 182 -9.75 -1.77 -3.05
C GLY A 182 -9.17 -0.44 -3.53
N THR A 183 -7.94 -0.20 -3.17
CA THR A 183 -7.24 1.08 -3.45
C THR A 183 -7.07 1.35 -4.94
N THR A 184 -6.99 0.32 -5.78
CA THR A 184 -6.86 0.46 -7.24
C THR A 184 -8.03 1.23 -7.87
N SER A 185 -9.20 1.25 -7.24
CA SER A 185 -10.37 2.04 -7.64
C SER A 185 -10.06 3.51 -7.93
N ILE A 186 -9.09 4.10 -7.21
CA ILE A 186 -8.73 5.52 -7.40
C ILE A 186 -8.03 5.81 -8.73
N LEU A 187 -7.58 4.78 -9.46
CA LEU A 187 -6.74 4.90 -10.67
C LEU A 187 -7.42 4.41 -11.93
N LEU A 188 -8.21 3.32 -11.85
CA LEU A 188 -8.62 2.54 -13.03
C LEU A 188 -9.27 3.38 -14.11
N ASN A 189 -10.21 4.25 -13.74
CA ASN A 189 -10.91 5.07 -14.72
C ASN A 189 -9.96 6.05 -15.44
N ASP A 190 -8.99 6.61 -14.73
CA ASP A 190 -8.05 7.57 -15.31
C ASP A 190 -6.99 6.88 -16.19
N VAL A 191 -6.55 5.67 -15.82
CA VAL A 191 -5.65 4.84 -16.63
C VAL A 191 -6.34 4.36 -17.89
N PHE A 192 -7.51 3.73 -17.75
CA PHE A 192 -8.18 3.07 -18.87
C PHE A 192 -8.81 4.05 -19.89
N LYS A 193 -9.07 5.30 -19.52
CA LYS A 193 -9.40 6.37 -20.48
C LYS A 193 -8.26 6.74 -21.42
N ARG A 194 -7.02 6.47 -21.06
CA ARG A 194 -5.82 6.80 -21.84
C ARG A 194 -5.35 5.68 -22.76
N VAL A 195 -5.88 4.48 -22.58
CA VAL A 195 -5.48 3.30 -23.38
C VAL A 195 -6.57 2.91 -24.35
N ASN A 196 -6.18 2.31 -25.49
CA ASN A 196 -7.11 1.94 -26.56
C ASN A 196 -7.81 0.60 -26.28
N VAL A 197 -8.61 0.55 -25.23
CA VAL A 197 -9.42 -0.62 -24.84
C VAL A 197 -10.86 -0.18 -24.51
N ASP A 198 -11.80 -1.09 -24.69
CA ASP A 198 -13.15 -0.92 -24.14
C ASP A 198 -13.19 -1.52 -22.74
N TYR A 199 -13.59 -0.77 -21.73
CA TYR A 199 -13.57 -1.27 -20.37
C TYR A 199 -14.90 -1.08 -19.65
N PHE A 200 -15.15 -1.97 -18.71
CA PHE A 200 -16.28 -1.91 -17.78
C PHE A 200 -15.76 -2.18 -16.37
N ILE A 201 -16.13 -1.38 -15.40
CA ILE A 201 -15.67 -1.52 -14.02
C ILE A 201 -16.83 -2.03 -13.18
N ILE A 202 -16.62 -3.13 -12.45
CA ILE A 202 -17.48 -3.60 -11.35
C ILE A 202 -16.77 -3.29 -10.02
N ASN A 203 -17.50 -3.14 -8.93
CA ASN A 203 -16.96 -2.89 -7.59
C ASN A 203 -15.94 -1.73 -7.54
N GLY A 204 -16.14 -0.71 -8.38
CA GLY A 204 -15.19 0.36 -8.68
C GLY A 204 -15.17 1.51 -7.69
N GLU A 205 -16.01 1.53 -6.67
CA GLU A 205 -15.99 2.53 -5.60
C GLU A 205 -14.95 2.12 -4.54
N SER A 206 -14.06 3.04 -4.17
CA SER A 206 -13.06 2.78 -3.12
C SER A 206 -13.74 2.76 -1.75
N ASP A 207 -13.81 1.58 -1.12
CA ASP A 207 -14.45 1.38 0.19
C ASP A 207 -13.66 0.35 1.01
N GLY A 208 -12.99 0.80 2.07
CA GLY A 208 -12.19 -0.04 2.96
C GLY A 208 -12.97 -1.07 3.79
N THR A 209 -14.31 -1.11 3.66
CA THR A 209 -15.13 -2.19 4.23
C THR A 209 -15.25 -3.40 3.30
N PHE A 210 -14.86 -3.25 2.02
CA PHE A 210 -14.92 -4.28 0.97
C PHE A 210 -16.30 -4.96 0.89
N PRO A 211 -17.39 -4.20 0.60
CA PRO A 211 -18.76 -4.66 0.81
C PRO A 211 -19.21 -5.75 -0.16
N ASN A 212 -18.60 -5.86 -1.35
CA ASN A 212 -19.05 -6.79 -2.37
C ASN A 212 -18.37 -8.17 -2.25
N HIS A 213 -17.07 -8.20 -2.18
CA HIS A 213 -16.29 -9.41 -1.91
C HIS A 213 -14.92 -9.05 -1.31
N HIS A 214 -14.26 -10.03 -0.74
CA HIS A 214 -12.90 -9.87 -0.26
C HIS A 214 -11.92 -9.64 -1.43
N PRO A 215 -11.08 -8.58 -1.42
CA PRO A 215 -10.21 -8.22 -2.54
C PRO A 215 -8.94 -9.10 -2.58
N ASP A 216 -9.14 -10.38 -2.82
CA ASP A 216 -8.09 -11.38 -3.03
C ASP A 216 -8.35 -12.15 -4.32
N PRO A 217 -7.62 -11.83 -5.40
CA PRO A 217 -7.80 -12.49 -6.69
C PRO A 217 -7.24 -13.92 -6.75
N SER A 218 -6.59 -14.41 -5.71
CA SER A 218 -6.13 -15.80 -5.62
C SER A 218 -7.24 -16.77 -5.21
N ILE A 219 -8.35 -16.25 -4.68
CA ILE A 219 -9.50 -17.04 -4.21
C ILE A 219 -10.58 -17.06 -5.29
N GLU A 220 -10.86 -18.23 -5.84
CA GLU A 220 -11.76 -18.40 -6.97
C GLU A 220 -13.19 -17.86 -6.73
N SER A 221 -13.72 -18.02 -5.52
CA SER A 221 -15.06 -17.51 -5.15
C SER A 221 -15.17 -15.99 -5.25
N ASN A 222 -14.08 -15.25 -5.03
CA ASN A 222 -14.05 -13.79 -5.14
C ASN A 222 -14.13 -13.31 -6.60
N LEU A 223 -13.86 -14.20 -7.56
CA LEU A 223 -13.87 -13.91 -9.00
C LEU A 223 -15.21 -14.24 -9.68
N SER A 224 -16.22 -14.71 -8.93
CA SER A 224 -17.48 -15.22 -9.51
C SER A 224 -18.23 -14.15 -10.29
N GLU A 225 -18.39 -12.94 -9.74
CA GLU A 225 -19.05 -11.82 -10.41
C GLU A 225 -18.27 -11.36 -11.65
N LEU A 226 -16.93 -11.29 -11.54
CA LEU A 226 -16.07 -10.94 -12.67
C LEU A 226 -16.23 -11.95 -13.82
N LYS A 227 -16.17 -13.26 -13.53
CA LYS A 227 -16.37 -14.33 -14.52
C LYS A 227 -17.73 -14.21 -15.21
N GLN A 228 -18.79 -14.06 -14.42
CA GLN A 228 -20.14 -13.90 -14.94
C GLN A 228 -20.25 -12.66 -15.82
N THR A 229 -19.70 -11.53 -15.40
CA THR A 229 -19.76 -10.26 -16.15
C THR A 229 -18.99 -10.36 -17.48
N VAL A 230 -17.84 -11.01 -17.50
CA VAL A 230 -17.06 -11.24 -18.75
C VAL A 230 -17.89 -12.02 -19.77
N ILE A 231 -18.56 -13.10 -19.33
CA ILE A 231 -19.39 -13.95 -20.21
C ILE A 231 -20.64 -13.19 -20.68
N GLU A 232 -21.42 -12.64 -19.77
CA GLU A 232 -22.71 -12.01 -20.07
C GLU A 232 -22.57 -10.78 -20.98
N LYS A 233 -21.52 -9.99 -20.77
CA LYS A 233 -21.26 -8.79 -21.56
C LYS A 233 -20.40 -9.07 -22.82
N ASN A 234 -19.99 -10.32 -23.05
CA ASN A 234 -19.12 -10.71 -24.14
C ASN A 234 -17.84 -9.87 -24.22
N TYR A 235 -17.11 -9.82 -23.08
CA TYR A 235 -15.82 -9.20 -22.95
C TYR A 235 -14.71 -10.25 -23.18
N ASP A 236 -13.52 -9.79 -23.59
CA ASP A 236 -12.40 -10.69 -23.92
C ASP A 236 -11.67 -11.18 -22.65
N VAL A 237 -11.60 -10.35 -21.61
CA VAL A 237 -10.82 -10.61 -20.40
C VAL A 237 -11.36 -9.87 -19.18
N GLY A 238 -11.20 -10.46 -18.02
CA GLY A 238 -11.42 -9.84 -16.72
C GLY A 238 -10.12 -9.68 -15.95
N LEU A 239 -9.95 -8.56 -15.27
CA LEU A 239 -8.80 -8.26 -14.40
C LEU A 239 -9.31 -7.96 -12.99
N ALA A 240 -8.92 -8.78 -12.00
CA ALA A 240 -9.21 -8.57 -10.60
C ALA A 240 -7.95 -8.11 -9.86
N PHE A 241 -8.07 -7.13 -8.98
CA PHE A 241 -6.96 -6.57 -8.20
C PHE A 241 -7.12 -6.90 -6.72
N ASP A 242 -6.00 -7.01 -6.01
CA ASP A 242 -6.06 -7.11 -4.56
C ASP A 242 -6.19 -5.73 -3.86
N GLY A 243 -6.33 -5.72 -2.55
CA GLY A 243 -6.73 -4.55 -1.78
C GLY A 243 -5.81 -3.33 -1.94
N ASP A 244 -4.49 -3.52 -2.09
CA ASP A 244 -3.50 -2.45 -2.27
C ASP A 244 -2.96 -2.35 -3.73
N GLY A 245 -3.44 -3.23 -4.63
CA GLY A 245 -3.21 -3.15 -6.06
C GLY A 245 -1.84 -3.63 -6.53
N ASP A 246 -1.14 -4.45 -5.76
CA ASP A 246 0.14 -5.03 -6.16
C ASP A 246 0.02 -6.43 -6.81
N ARG A 247 -1.21 -6.99 -6.86
CA ARG A 247 -1.54 -8.27 -7.49
C ARG A 247 -2.69 -8.12 -8.46
N VAL A 248 -2.65 -8.90 -9.54
CA VAL A 248 -3.71 -8.99 -10.53
C VAL A 248 -4.02 -10.46 -10.87
N GLY A 249 -5.30 -10.82 -10.79
CA GLY A 249 -5.83 -12.06 -11.33
C GLY A 249 -6.42 -11.82 -12.72
N VAL A 250 -6.20 -12.75 -13.65
CA VAL A 250 -6.66 -12.64 -15.04
C VAL A 250 -7.65 -13.75 -15.34
N ILE A 251 -8.82 -13.39 -15.86
CA ILE A 251 -9.87 -14.29 -16.32
C ILE A 251 -9.98 -14.14 -17.83
N SER A 252 -9.77 -15.21 -18.59
CA SER A 252 -10.06 -15.25 -20.04
C SER A 252 -11.48 -15.79 -20.27
N ASN A 253 -12.11 -15.32 -21.32
CA ASN A 253 -13.36 -15.90 -21.83
C ASN A 253 -13.11 -17.24 -22.51
#